data_89f4244098b3b7e2392c6951a5dbcedb
#
_entry.id   89f4244098b3b7e2392c6951a5dbcedb
#
_cell.length_a   1.000
_cell.length_b   1.000
_cell.length_c   1.000
_cell.angle_alpha   90.00
_cell.angle_beta   90.00
_cell.angle_gamma   90.00
#
_symmetry.space_group_name_H-M   'P 1'
#
loop_
_entity.id
_entity.type
_entity.pdbx_description
1 polymer ?
#
loop_
_entity_poly.entity_id
_entity_poly.type
_entity_poly.pdbx_seq_one_letter_code
_entity_poly.pdbx_strand_id
1 'polypeptide(L)'
;MWDPRREMEEELAYYRDDLARHEREFLVGVVIPEPYTVRLTSVCVPEQWDILIDGRQVGYLRCRHSKWRLDHPDAVGKTLIAEPWHPERGEYESNFDEERPAVFARVFRALDQELMAR
;
A
#
# COMPACT_ATOMS: atom_id res chain seq x y z
N MET A 1 9.75 2.33 -38.75
CA MET A 1 10.60 1.22 -38.25
C MET A 1 10.29 0.95 -36.79
N TRP A 2 10.09 -0.30 -36.43
CA TRP A 2 9.82 -0.69 -35.06
C TRP A 2 11.05 -0.47 -34.17
N ASP A 3 10.86 0.21 -33.01
CA ASP A 3 11.92 0.50 -32.04
C ASP A 3 11.54 -0.14 -30.69
N PRO A 4 12.29 -1.18 -30.22
CA PRO A 4 11.99 -1.87 -28.95
C PRO A 4 12.09 -0.93 -27.73
N ARG A 5 12.97 0.06 -27.75
CA ARG A 5 13.12 1.01 -26.65
C ARG A 5 11.88 1.87 -26.51
N ARG A 6 11.38 2.36 -27.63
CA ARG A 6 10.19 3.19 -27.66
C ARG A 6 8.96 2.44 -27.17
N GLU A 7 8.80 1.20 -27.62
CA GLU A 7 7.71 0.34 -27.18
C GLU A 7 7.78 0.10 -25.67
N MET A 8 8.96 -0.20 -25.13
CA MET A 8 9.15 -0.40 -23.69
C MET A 8 8.87 0.87 -22.91
N GLU A 9 9.29 2.03 -23.39
CA GLU A 9 9.00 3.32 -22.75
C GLU A 9 7.49 3.61 -22.72
N GLU A 10 6.79 3.31 -23.81
CA GLU A 10 5.34 3.48 -23.90
C GLU A 10 4.61 2.53 -22.91
N GLU A 11 5.05 1.28 -22.80
CA GLU A 11 4.51 0.33 -21.84
C GLU A 11 4.73 0.78 -20.39
N LEU A 12 5.94 1.23 -20.05
CA LEU A 12 6.25 1.73 -18.71
C LEU A 12 5.42 2.97 -18.37
N ALA A 13 5.22 3.86 -19.34
CA ALA A 13 4.37 5.03 -19.13
C ALA A 13 2.92 4.62 -18.87
N TYR A 14 2.40 3.63 -19.60
CA TYR A 14 1.07 3.09 -19.40
C TYR A 14 0.91 2.52 -17.99
N TYR A 15 1.87 1.72 -17.53
CA TYR A 15 1.83 1.16 -16.17
C TYR A 15 1.84 2.23 -15.10
N ARG A 16 2.67 3.27 -15.26
CA ARG A 16 2.71 4.37 -14.30
C ARG A 16 1.39 5.13 -14.23
N ASP A 17 0.77 5.38 -15.38
CA ASP A 17 -0.50 6.08 -15.45
C ASP A 17 -1.63 5.23 -14.85
N ASP A 18 -1.60 3.92 -15.11
CA ASP A 18 -2.57 2.97 -14.56
C ASP A 18 -2.46 2.89 -13.03
N LEU A 19 -1.24 2.77 -12.50
CA LEU A 19 -1.01 2.77 -11.05
C LEU A 19 -1.47 4.08 -10.41
N ALA A 20 -1.15 5.23 -11.02
CA ALA A 20 -1.54 6.53 -10.49
C ALA A 20 -3.07 6.68 -10.45
N ARG A 21 -3.77 6.18 -11.46
CA ARG A 21 -5.24 6.19 -11.48
C ARG A 21 -5.83 5.35 -10.36
N HIS A 22 -5.34 4.11 -10.20
CA HIS A 22 -5.79 3.22 -9.12
C HIS A 22 -5.46 3.79 -7.76
N GLU A 23 -4.27 4.39 -7.61
CA GLU A 23 -3.88 5.04 -6.35
C GLU A 23 -4.89 6.09 -5.93
N ARG A 24 -5.29 6.97 -6.85
CA ARG A 24 -6.30 8.00 -6.55
C ARG A 24 -7.64 7.40 -6.17
N GLU A 25 -8.07 6.36 -6.87
CA GLU A 25 -9.34 5.68 -6.57
C GLU A 25 -9.30 4.98 -5.21
N PHE A 26 -8.21 4.29 -4.92
CA PHE A 26 -8.05 3.55 -3.67
C PHE A 26 -7.94 4.47 -2.44
N LEU A 27 -7.42 5.66 -2.62
CA LEU A 27 -7.22 6.61 -1.50
C LEU A 27 -8.46 7.43 -1.17
N VAL A 28 -9.57 7.23 -1.87
CA VAL A 28 -10.84 7.88 -1.51
C VAL A 28 -11.23 7.47 -0.10
N GLY A 29 -11.43 8.46 0.77
CA GLY A 29 -11.77 8.23 2.18
C GLY A 29 -10.59 7.87 3.09
N VAL A 30 -9.39 7.68 2.53
CA VAL A 30 -8.19 7.42 3.30
C VAL A 30 -7.57 8.75 3.75
N VAL A 31 -7.29 8.87 5.06
CA VAL A 31 -6.59 10.02 5.62
C VAL A 31 -5.11 9.66 5.75
N ILE A 32 -4.25 10.46 5.12
CA ILE A 32 -2.80 10.29 5.20
C ILE A 32 -2.25 11.44 6.05
N PRO A 33 -1.85 11.15 7.32
CA PRO A 33 -1.35 12.19 8.20
C PRO A 33 0.06 12.63 7.80
N GLU A 34 0.39 13.89 8.04
CA GLU A 34 1.78 14.32 7.93
C GLU A 34 2.64 13.63 8.99
N PRO A 35 3.86 13.24 8.70
CA PRO A 35 4.64 13.55 7.49
C PRO A 35 4.61 12.43 6.43
N TYR A 36 3.64 11.53 6.48
CA TYR A 36 3.60 10.37 5.60
C TYR A 36 3.15 10.72 4.19
N THR A 37 3.72 10.02 3.22
CA THR A 37 3.18 9.88 1.86
C THR A 37 3.10 8.39 1.54
N VAL A 38 2.28 8.04 0.57
CA VAL A 38 2.10 6.64 0.17
C VAL A 38 2.23 6.52 -1.34
N ARG A 39 2.65 5.34 -1.79
CA ARG A 39 2.77 5.03 -3.21
C ARG A 39 2.28 3.63 -3.46
N LEU A 40 1.30 3.48 -4.35
CA LEU A 40 0.83 2.18 -4.80
C LEU A 40 1.87 1.56 -5.73
N THR A 41 2.29 0.34 -5.44
CA THR A 41 3.31 -0.37 -6.21
C THR A 41 2.75 -1.59 -6.94
N SER A 42 1.61 -2.12 -6.49
CA SER A 42 0.89 -3.19 -7.16
C SER A 42 -0.60 -3.06 -6.88
N VAL A 43 -1.42 -3.30 -7.91
CA VAL A 43 -2.88 -3.09 -7.84
C VAL A 43 -3.60 -4.29 -7.28
N CYS A 44 -3.21 -5.50 -7.68
CA CYS A 44 -3.95 -6.69 -7.29
C CYS A 44 -3.06 -7.91 -7.14
N VAL A 45 -3.44 -8.76 -6.22
CA VAL A 45 -2.93 -10.08 -5.87
C VAL A 45 -1.39 -10.13 -5.83
N PRO A 46 -0.79 -9.38 -4.88
CA PRO A 46 -1.39 -8.56 -3.84
C PRO A 46 -1.50 -7.08 -4.22
N GLU A 47 -2.35 -6.34 -3.51
CA GLU A 47 -2.28 -4.88 -3.47
C GLU A 47 -1.11 -4.50 -2.57
N GLN A 48 -0.20 -3.64 -3.05
CA GLN A 48 1.02 -3.29 -2.31
C GLN A 48 1.25 -1.80 -2.31
N TRP A 49 1.68 -1.30 -1.16
CA TRP A 49 1.95 0.11 -0.92
C TRP A 49 3.30 0.30 -0.26
N ASP A 50 4.06 1.29 -0.73
CA ASP A 50 5.18 1.84 0.02
C ASP A 50 4.70 3.04 0.82
N ILE A 51 5.15 3.14 2.06
CA ILE A 51 4.85 4.27 2.94
C ILE A 51 6.16 5.00 3.20
N LEU A 52 6.15 6.32 3.00
CA LEU A 52 7.37 7.11 2.97
C LEU A 52 7.27 8.32 3.89
N ILE A 53 8.42 8.78 4.39
CA ILE A 53 8.60 10.07 5.04
C ILE A 53 9.76 10.76 4.31
N ASP A 54 9.48 11.94 3.73
CA ASP A 54 10.48 12.71 2.98
C ASP A 54 11.18 11.87 1.91
N GLY A 55 10.40 11.06 1.20
CA GLY A 55 10.90 10.21 0.12
C GLY A 55 11.60 8.93 0.55
N ARG A 56 11.79 8.72 1.86
CA ARG A 56 12.43 7.51 2.38
C ARG A 56 11.37 6.52 2.86
N GLN A 57 11.50 5.28 2.44
CA GLN A 57 10.54 4.23 2.82
C GLN A 57 10.65 3.91 4.32
N VAL A 58 9.50 3.95 4.99
CA VAL A 58 9.37 3.59 6.40
C VAL A 58 8.40 2.45 6.63
N GLY A 59 7.62 2.07 5.62
CA GLY A 59 6.68 0.96 5.74
C GLY A 59 6.37 0.32 4.40
N TYR A 60 5.93 -0.92 4.48
CA TYR A 60 5.46 -1.71 3.34
C TYR A 60 4.16 -2.38 3.75
N LEU A 61 3.09 -2.07 3.03
CA LEU A 61 1.76 -2.64 3.28
C LEU A 61 1.41 -3.59 2.16
N ARG A 62 1.03 -4.80 2.50
CA ARG A 62 0.63 -5.84 1.56
C ARG A 62 -0.74 -6.39 1.95
N CYS A 63 -1.66 -6.39 0.99
CA CYS A 63 -3.03 -6.84 1.19
C CYS A 63 -3.33 -8.00 0.24
N ARG A 64 -3.57 -9.18 0.79
CA ARG A 64 -3.81 -10.41 0.01
C ARG A 64 -4.68 -11.38 0.80
N HIS A 65 -5.60 -12.04 0.11
CA HIS A 65 -6.45 -13.10 0.69
C HIS A 65 -7.18 -12.66 1.96
N SER A 66 -7.79 -11.48 1.91
CA SER A 66 -8.52 -10.87 3.04
C SER A 66 -7.65 -10.62 4.27
N LYS A 67 -6.34 -10.57 4.08
CA LYS A 67 -5.36 -10.28 5.14
C LYS A 67 -4.48 -9.12 4.72
N TRP A 68 -3.92 -8.44 5.70
CA TRP A 68 -2.95 -7.39 5.45
C TRP A 68 -1.77 -7.50 6.41
N ARG A 69 -0.63 -7.04 5.92
CA ARG A 69 0.61 -7.07 6.69
C ARG A 69 1.36 -5.75 6.49
N LEU A 70 1.81 -5.20 7.59
CA LEU A 70 2.68 -4.03 7.61
C LEU A 70 4.06 -4.44 8.08
N ASP A 71 5.06 -4.21 7.24
CA ASP A 71 6.47 -4.42 7.56
C ASP A 71 7.19 -3.07 7.65
N HIS A 72 8.19 -2.98 8.51
CA HIS A 72 8.98 -1.78 8.73
C HIS A 72 10.48 -2.13 8.71
N PRO A 73 11.30 -1.40 7.98
CA PRO A 73 10.96 -0.26 7.12
C PRO A 73 10.52 -0.64 5.70
N ASP A 74 10.66 -1.90 5.31
CA ASP A 74 10.34 -2.40 3.97
C ASP A 74 9.92 -3.87 4.01
N ALA A 75 9.78 -4.50 2.83
CA ALA A 75 9.29 -5.87 2.69
C ALA A 75 10.16 -6.94 3.35
N VAL A 76 11.41 -6.64 3.66
CA VAL A 76 12.34 -7.57 4.34
C VAL A 76 12.59 -7.17 5.79
N GLY A 77 11.84 -6.20 6.28
CA GLY A 77 11.96 -5.71 7.63
C GLY A 77 11.12 -6.48 8.65
N LYS A 78 10.92 -5.85 9.80
CA LYS A 78 10.14 -6.41 10.91
C LYS A 78 8.65 -6.28 10.62
N THR A 79 7.89 -7.36 10.79
CA THR A 79 6.43 -7.31 10.69
C THR A 79 5.84 -6.66 11.95
N LEU A 80 5.17 -5.53 11.77
CA LEU A 80 4.50 -4.82 12.87
C LEU A 80 3.08 -5.32 13.08
N ILE A 81 2.36 -5.61 11.99
CA ILE A 81 0.98 -6.10 12.04
C ILE A 81 0.80 -7.13 10.93
N ALA A 82 0.07 -8.21 11.25
CA ALA A 82 -0.39 -9.19 10.28
C ALA A 82 -1.73 -9.71 10.76
N GLU A 83 -2.83 -9.32 10.10
CA GLU A 83 -4.17 -9.69 10.55
C GLU A 83 -5.19 -9.65 9.40
N PRO A 84 -6.36 -10.27 9.56
CA PRO A 84 -7.44 -10.08 8.60
C PRO A 84 -7.92 -8.62 8.63
N TRP A 85 -8.32 -8.08 7.46
CA TRP A 85 -8.81 -6.70 7.42
C TRP A 85 -10.22 -6.56 8.00
N HIS A 86 -10.90 -7.67 8.19
CA HIS A 86 -12.19 -7.70 8.89
C HIS A 86 -12.29 -8.96 9.76
N PRO A 87 -11.88 -8.87 11.05
CA PRO A 87 -11.84 -10.05 11.92
C PRO A 87 -13.16 -10.78 12.11
N GLU A 88 -14.29 -10.06 11.99
CA GLU A 88 -15.63 -10.60 12.23
C GLU A 88 -16.25 -11.28 11.01
N ARG A 89 -15.64 -11.10 9.82
CA ARG A 89 -16.13 -11.68 8.58
C ARG A 89 -15.21 -12.80 8.11
N GLY A 90 -15.77 -13.74 7.36
CA GLY A 90 -14.99 -14.77 6.71
C GLY A 90 -14.06 -14.22 5.65
N GLU A 91 -13.07 -15.01 5.28
CA GLU A 91 -12.01 -14.61 4.34
C GLU A 91 -12.53 -14.11 3.00
N TYR A 92 -13.68 -14.63 2.55
CA TYR A 92 -14.23 -14.30 1.23
C TYR A 92 -15.35 -13.26 1.27
N GLU A 93 -15.74 -12.81 2.47
CA GLU A 93 -16.84 -11.87 2.64
C GLU A 93 -16.38 -10.43 2.80
N SER A 94 -15.08 -10.21 3.00
CA SER A 94 -14.52 -8.88 3.20
C SER A 94 -14.28 -8.18 1.88
N ASN A 95 -14.66 -6.91 1.81
CA ASN A 95 -14.30 -6.03 0.70
C ASN A 95 -13.24 -5.05 1.19
N PHE A 96 -12.01 -5.17 0.66
CA PHE A 96 -10.92 -4.32 1.09
C PHE A 96 -11.16 -2.85 0.76
N ASP A 97 -11.92 -2.53 -0.29
CA ASP A 97 -12.26 -1.14 -0.59
C ASP A 97 -12.98 -0.45 0.56
N GLU A 98 -13.87 -1.18 1.26
CA GLU A 98 -14.58 -0.67 2.43
C GLU A 98 -13.68 -0.56 3.66
N GLU A 99 -12.73 -1.46 3.79
CA GLU A 99 -11.86 -1.57 4.96
C GLU A 99 -10.60 -0.72 4.86
N ARG A 100 -10.21 -0.31 3.65
CA ARG A 100 -8.94 0.38 3.41
C ARG A 100 -8.74 1.62 4.30
N PRO A 101 -9.72 2.51 4.49
CA PRO A 101 -9.52 3.66 5.38
C PRO A 101 -9.14 3.26 6.81
N ALA A 102 -9.79 2.24 7.36
CA ALA A 102 -9.50 1.76 8.71
C ALA A 102 -8.13 1.07 8.79
N VAL A 103 -7.76 0.31 7.77
CA VAL A 103 -6.45 -0.34 7.68
C VAL A 103 -5.35 0.71 7.66
N PHE A 104 -5.46 1.73 6.82
CA PHE A 104 -4.47 2.81 6.76
C PHE A 104 -4.37 3.57 8.09
N ALA A 105 -5.47 3.83 8.75
CA ALA A 105 -5.44 4.47 10.08
C ALA A 105 -4.61 3.66 11.08
N ARG A 106 -4.77 2.35 11.09
CA ARG A 106 -3.98 1.46 11.95
C ARG A 106 -2.51 1.40 11.54
N VAL A 107 -2.24 1.41 10.22
CA VAL A 107 -0.88 1.44 9.68
C VAL A 107 -0.12 2.65 10.20
N PHE A 108 -0.69 3.84 10.07
CA PHE A 108 -0.03 5.06 10.52
C PHE A 108 0.15 5.11 12.03
N ARG A 109 -0.81 4.61 12.78
CA ARG A 109 -0.67 4.51 14.25
C ARG A 109 0.47 3.58 14.65
N ALA A 110 0.58 2.43 14.00
CA ALA A 110 1.64 1.47 14.28
C ALA A 110 3.03 2.03 13.91
N LEU A 111 3.12 2.73 12.78
CA LEU A 111 4.37 3.37 12.36
C LEU A 111 4.76 4.49 13.32
N ASP A 112 3.81 5.31 13.76
CA ASP A 112 4.07 6.34 14.75
C ASP A 112 4.65 5.74 16.03
N GLN A 113 4.07 4.66 16.53
CA GLN A 113 4.55 3.97 17.72
C GLN A 113 5.96 3.41 17.52
N GLU A 114 6.23 2.78 16.38
CA GLU A 114 7.54 2.22 16.08
C GLU A 114 8.60 3.30 15.96
N LEU A 115 8.29 4.40 15.29
CA LEU A 115 9.24 5.50 15.09
C LEU A 115 9.51 6.26 16.40
N MET A 116 8.53 6.37 17.27
CA MET A 116 8.69 7.02 18.57
C MET A 116 9.47 6.17 19.58
N ALA A 117 9.50 4.85 19.38
CA ALA A 117 10.22 3.94 20.27
C ALA A 117 11.74 3.91 20.05
N ARG A 118 12.22 4.65 19.07
CA ARG A 118 13.64 4.70 18.72
C ARG A 118 14.37 5.89 19.31
#